data_8d058893031d5cd75be2108faed68688
#
_entry.id   8d058893031d5cd75be2108faed68688
#
_cell.length_a   1.000
_cell.length_b   1.000
_cell.length_c   1.000
_cell.angle_alpha   90.00
_cell.angle_beta   90.00
_cell.angle_gamma   90.00
#
_symmetry.space_group_name_H-M   'P 1'
#
loop_
_entity.id
_entity.type
_entity.pdbx_description
1 polymer ?
#
loop_
_entity_poly.entity_id
_entity_poly.type
_entity_poly.pdbx_seq_one_letter_code
_entity_poly.pdbx_strand_id
1 'polypeptide(L)'
;MLLPKGCQPGPAQLAWLGDAVWELHQRRRLVSQEGTVQELHRLAVAEVRAEAQSEALAKLEPLLEPSELDWVRRGRNACGRGPRRGDPSLYGRASGFETMVGWLYLNHPERLQQLFSHLDAG
;
A
#
# COMPACT_ATOMS: atom_id res chain seq x y z
N MET A 1 -15.48 8.75 -6.73
CA MET A 1 -16.23 9.35 -5.59
C MET A 1 -15.58 10.66 -5.20
N LEU A 2 -16.39 11.70 -5.07
CA LEU A 2 -15.89 13.00 -4.65
C LEU A 2 -15.95 13.10 -3.12
N LEU A 3 -14.82 13.50 -2.53
CA LEU A 3 -14.80 13.79 -1.10
C LEU A 3 -15.56 15.11 -0.82
N PRO A 4 -16.25 15.19 0.32
CA PRO A 4 -16.87 16.46 0.71
C PRO A 4 -15.83 17.59 0.76
N LYS A 5 -16.25 18.77 0.36
CA LYS A 5 -15.39 19.95 0.34
C LYS A 5 -14.89 20.23 1.76
N GLY A 6 -13.58 20.36 1.94
CA GLY A 6 -12.98 20.57 3.24
C GLY A 6 -12.62 19.31 4.01
N CYS A 7 -13.01 18.12 3.52
CA CYS A 7 -12.62 16.85 4.11
C CYS A 7 -11.30 16.37 3.51
N GLN A 8 -10.24 16.43 4.31
CA GLN A 8 -8.93 15.88 3.93
C GLN A 8 -8.70 14.60 4.73
N PRO A 9 -8.57 13.45 4.07
CA PRO A 9 -8.28 12.21 4.80
C PRO A 9 -6.95 12.30 5.55
N GLY A 10 -6.94 11.82 6.78
CA GLY A 10 -5.71 11.70 7.54
C GLY A 10 -4.93 10.44 7.18
N PRO A 11 -3.71 10.28 7.74
CA PRO A 11 -2.86 9.12 7.41
C PRO A 11 -3.53 7.76 7.65
N ALA A 12 -4.27 7.60 8.76
CA ALA A 12 -4.94 6.34 9.06
C ALA A 12 -6.03 6.00 8.04
N GLN A 13 -6.80 7.00 7.63
CA GLN A 13 -7.84 6.82 6.63
C GLN A 13 -7.25 6.51 5.26
N LEU A 14 -6.15 7.16 4.92
CA LEU A 14 -5.44 6.87 3.67
C LEU A 14 -4.82 5.49 3.69
N ALA A 15 -4.29 5.04 4.81
CA ALA A 15 -3.77 3.67 4.94
C ALA A 15 -4.88 2.64 4.75
N TRP A 16 -6.04 2.88 5.35
CA TRP A 16 -7.20 2.01 5.19
C TRP A 16 -7.62 1.89 3.71
N LEU A 17 -7.66 3.01 3.00
CA LEU A 17 -7.93 3.01 1.57
C LEU A 17 -6.81 2.32 0.80
N GLY A 18 -5.57 2.64 1.13
CA GLY A 18 -4.39 2.07 0.45
C GLY A 18 -4.30 0.56 0.59
N ASP A 19 -4.71 0.02 1.73
CA ASP A 19 -4.79 -1.42 1.94
C ASP A 19 -5.71 -2.07 0.89
N ALA A 20 -6.89 -1.50 0.67
CA ALA A 20 -7.83 -2.00 -0.33
C ALA A 20 -7.28 -1.86 -1.76
N VAL A 21 -6.63 -0.75 -2.06
CA VAL A 21 -6.04 -0.50 -3.38
C VAL A 21 -4.91 -1.48 -3.66
N TRP A 22 -4.05 -1.73 -2.70
CA TRP A 22 -2.97 -2.70 -2.81
C TRP A 22 -3.52 -4.12 -3.02
N GLU A 23 -4.52 -4.49 -2.24
CA GLU A 23 -5.17 -5.81 -2.38
C GLU A 23 -5.80 -5.97 -3.77
N LEU A 24 -6.49 -4.94 -4.26
CA LEU A 24 -7.06 -4.96 -5.60
C LEU A 24 -5.97 -5.16 -6.65
N HIS A 25 -4.85 -4.46 -6.52
CA HIS A 25 -3.73 -4.59 -7.45
C HIS A 25 -3.21 -6.03 -7.48
N GLN A 26 -3.04 -6.66 -6.32
CA GLN A 26 -2.57 -8.04 -6.24
C GLN A 26 -3.57 -9.01 -6.86
N ARG A 27 -4.86 -8.84 -6.60
CA ARG A 27 -5.90 -9.69 -7.19
C ARG A 27 -5.97 -9.53 -8.71
N ARG A 28 -5.84 -8.31 -9.22
CA ARG A 28 -5.79 -8.07 -10.67
C ARG A 28 -4.60 -8.77 -11.31
N ARG A 29 -3.46 -8.74 -10.65
CA ARG A 29 -2.25 -9.39 -11.13
C ARG A 29 -2.38 -10.92 -11.16
N LEU A 30 -3.09 -11.48 -10.18
CA LEU A 30 -3.21 -12.93 -10.01
C LEU A 30 -4.41 -13.54 -10.73
N VAL A 31 -5.42 -12.75 -11.08
CA VAL A 31 -6.70 -13.27 -11.57
C VAL A 31 -6.59 -14.08 -12.86
N SER A 32 -5.58 -13.81 -13.68
CA SER A 32 -5.37 -14.54 -14.93
C SER A 32 -4.45 -15.76 -14.78
N GLN A 33 -3.96 -16.02 -13.58
CA GLN A 33 -3.14 -17.21 -13.35
C GLN A 33 -4.03 -18.44 -13.24
N GLU A 34 -3.48 -19.60 -13.63
CA GLU A 34 -4.17 -20.88 -13.45
C GLU A 34 -4.25 -21.23 -11.97
N GLY A 35 -5.37 -21.84 -11.61
CA GLY A 35 -5.58 -22.27 -10.24
C GLY A 35 -7.00 -22.02 -9.78
N THR A 36 -7.34 -22.59 -8.63
CA THR A 36 -8.64 -22.38 -8.01
C THR A 36 -8.69 -21.01 -7.34
N VAL A 37 -9.91 -20.54 -7.06
CA VAL A 37 -10.11 -19.31 -6.28
C VAL A 37 -9.41 -19.40 -4.92
N GLN A 38 -9.42 -20.57 -4.29
CA GLN A 38 -8.73 -20.78 -3.01
C GLN A 38 -7.23 -20.62 -3.13
N GLU A 39 -6.64 -21.18 -4.19
CA GLU A 39 -5.19 -21.04 -4.44
C GLU A 39 -4.82 -19.60 -4.72
N LEU A 40 -5.60 -18.91 -5.56
CA LEU A 40 -5.38 -17.50 -5.86
C LEU A 40 -5.53 -16.63 -4.61
N HIS A 41 -6.50 -16.97 -3.75
CA HIS A 41 -6.69 -16.24 -2.49
C HIS A 41 -5.49 -16.38 -1.58
N ARG A 42 -4.91 -17.58 -1.47
CA ARG A 42 -3.69 -17.78 -0.66
C ARG A 42 -2.52 -16.96 -1.17
N LEU A 43 -2.36 -16.89 -2.49
CA LEU A 43 -1.30 -16.06 -3.09
C LEU A 43 -1.54 -14.59 -2.81
N ALA A 44 -2.79 -14.13 -2.95
CA ALA A 44 -3.14 -12.73 -2.68
C ALA A 44 -2.92 -12.36 -1.21
N VAL A 45 -3.28 -13.24 -0.27
CA VAL A 45 -3.06 -13.02 1.16
C VAL A 45 -1.58 -12.86 1.46
N ALA A 46 -0.73 -13.69 0.86
CA ALA A 46 0.72 -13.58 1.05
C ALA A 46 1.26 -12.24 0.57
N GLU A 47 0.72 -11.73 -0.55
CA GLU A 47 1.18 -10.46 -1.12
C GLU A 47 0.67 -9.23 -0.38
N VAL A 48 -0.39 -9.33 0.41
CA VAL A 48 -0.89 -8.19 1.18
C VAL A 48 -0.33 -8.11 2.60
N ARG A 49 0.49 -9.08 3.01
CA ARG A 49 1.10 -9.05 4.34
C ARG A 49 2.07 -7.89 4.51
N ALA A 50 2.30 -7.52 5.77
CA ALA A 50 3.21 -6.42 6.12
C ALA A 50 4.61 -6.61 5.53
N GLU A 51 5.11 -7.84 5.47
CA GLU A 51 6.41 -8.15 4.88
C GLU A 51 6.46 -7.77 3.40
N ALA A 52 5.44 -8.17 2.64
CA ALA A 52 5.39 -7.86 1.20
C ALA A 52 5.27 -6.36 0.96
N GLN A 53 4.47 -5.67 1.78
CA GLN A 53 4.31 -4.21 1.68
C GLN A 53 5.63 -3.49 2.01
N SER A 54 6.34 -3.96 3.04
CA SER A 54 7.63 -3.40 3.42
C SER A 54 8.67 -3.62 2.32
N GLU A 55 8.69 -4.79 1.69
CA GLU A 55 9.58 -5.06 0.56
C GLU A 55 9.24 -4.19 -0.65
N ALA A 56 7.95 -4.02 -0.94
CA ALA A 56 7.51 -3.14 -2.02
C ALA A 56 7.98 -1.71 -1.77
N LEU A 57 7.83 -1.22 -0.54
CA LEU A 57 8.31 0.11 -0.18
C LEU A 57 9.81 0.24 -0.41
N ALA A 58 10.59 -0.75 0.03
CA ALA A 58 12.04 -0.73 -0.14
C ALA A 58 12.45 -0.64 -1.62
N LYS A 59 11.75 -1.35 -2.49
CA LYS A 59 12.02 -1.30 -3.93
C LYS A 59 11.67 0.06 -4.53
N LEU A 60 10.67 0.73 -4.00
CA LEU A 60 10.22 2.01 -4.53
C LEU A 60 10.97 3.21 -3.95
N GLU A 61 11.52 3.09 -2.74
CA GLU A 61 12.13 4.23 -2.04
C GLU A 61 13.09 5.06 -2.90
N PRO A 62 13.99 4.45 -3.71
CA PRO A 62 14.88 5.26 -4.56
C PRO A 62 14.16 6.08 -5.63
N LEU A 63 12.91 5.74 -5.94
CA LEU A 63 12.12 6.40 -6.97
C LEU A 63 11.13 7.41 -6.41
N LEU A 64 10.91 7.40 -5.09
CA LEU A 64 9.87 8.23 -4.47
C LEU A 64 10.27 9.69 -4.42
N GLU A 65 9.30 10.53 -4.68
CA GLU A 65 9.45 11.98 -4.57
C GLU A 65 9.29 12.43 -3.12
N PRO A 66 9.76 13.65 -2.77
CA PRO A 66 9.66 14.14 -1.39
C PRO A 66 8.25 14.11 -0.81
N SER A 67 7.22 14.44 -1.61
CA SER A 67 5.84 14.40 -1.15
C SER A 67 5.39 12.98 -0.83
N GLU A 68 5.82 12.01 -1.60
CA GLU A 68 5.51 10.60 -1.40
C GLU A 68 6.19 10.07 -0.13
N LEU A 69 7.47 10.39 0.04
CA LEU A 69 8.21 10.03 1.26
C LEU A 69 7.59 10.67 2.51
N ASP A 70 7.07 11.87 2.38
CA ASP A 70 6.40 12.56 3.50
C ASP A 70 5.14 11.80 3.94
N TRP A 71 4.35 11.31 3.02
CA TRP A 71 3.17 10.52 3.36
C TRP A 71 3.54 9.17 3.98
N VAL A 72 4.61 8.52 3.52
CA VAL A 72 5.15 7.32 4.16
C VAL A 72 5.49 7.62 5.63
N ARG A 73 6.21 8.71 5.87
CA ARG A 73 6.61 9.12 7.22
C ARG A 73 5.38 9.39 8.11
N ARG A 74 4.40 10.12 7.57
CA ARG A 74 3.16 10.42 8.30
C ARG A 74 2.40 9.16 8.68
N GLY A 75 2.33 8.21 7.76
CA GLY A 75 1.67 6.92 8.02
C GLY A 75 2.37 6.13 9.10
N ARG A 76 3.70 6.08 9.06
CA ARG A 76 4.50 5.43 10.11
C ARG A 76 4.27 6.07 11.48
N ASN A 77 4.23 7.39 11.52
CA ASN A 77 4.07 8.11 12.79
C ASN A 77 2.65 7.96 13.36
N ALA A 78 1.65 7.77 12.51
CA ALA A 78 0.25 7.71 12.93
C ALA A 78 -0.22 6.30 13.29
N CYS A 79 0.48 5.24 12.88
CA CYS A 79 -0.04 3.88 12.97
C CYS A 79 0.06 3.26 14.37
N GLY A 80 0.83 3.85 15.29
CA GLY A 80 1.09 3.25 16.58
C GLY A 80 2.03 2.04 16.50
N ARG A 81 2.00 1.20 17.53
CA ARG A 81 2.91 0.05 17.64
C ARG A 81 2.48 -1.13 16.76
N GLY A 82 1.19 -1.28 16.51
CA GLY A 82 0.68 -2.45 15.81
C GLY A 82 0.43 -3.65 16.72
N PRO A 83 0.29 -4.85 16.14
CA PRO A 83 0.00 -6.07 16.90
C PRO A 83 1.08 -6.40 17.95
N ARG A 84 0.66 -6.97 19.08
CA ARG A 84 1.56 -7.33 20.16
C ARG A 84 2.74 -8.21 19.74
N ARG A 85 2.47 -9.19 18.88
CA ARG A 85 3.46 -10.17 18.42
C ARG A 85 4.19 -9.74 17.16
N GLY A 86 3.84 -8.56 16.60
CA GLY A 86 4.45 -8.06 15.39
C GLY A 86 5.69 -7.23 15.66
N ASP A 87 6.51 -7.08 14.63
CA ASP A 87 7.63 -6.15 14.63
C ASP A 87 7.08 -4.74 14.38
N PRO A 88 7.22 -3.81 15.34
CA PRO A 88 6.71 -2.44 15.16
C PRO A 88 7.32 -1.72 13.96
N SER A 89 8.58 -1.97 13.64
CA SER A 89 9.24 -1.37 12.49
C SER A 89 8.60 -1.83 11.17
N LEU A 90 8.37 -3.12 11.07
CA LEU A 90 7.71 -3.71 9.89
C LEU A 90 6.28 -3.18 9.73
N TYR A 91 5.54 -3.15 10.82
CA TYR A 91 4.17 -2.62 10.83
C TYR A 91 4.16 -1.14 10.42
N GLY A 92 5.10 -0.35 10.92
CA GLY A 92 5.21 1.06 10.57
C GLY A 92 5.51 1.27 9.09
N ARG A 93 6.43 0.48 8.52
CA ARG A 93 6.74 0.57 7.10
C ARG A 93 5.53 0.19 6.23
N ALA A 94 4.84 -0.87 6.59
CA ALA A 94 3.64 -1.30 5.88
C ALA A 94 2.55 -0.23 5.94
N SER A 95 2.30 0.35 7.11
CA SER A 95 1.32 1.42 7.28
C SER A 95 1.70 2.67 6.50
N GLY A 96 2.97 3.03 6.49
CA GLY A 96 3.47 4.14 5.68
C GLY A 96 3.26 3.91 4.19
N PHE A 97 3.57 2.70 3.73
CA PHE A 97 3.35 2.33 2.33
C PHE A 97 1.86 2.46 1.95
N GLU A 98 0.98 1.90 2.78
CA GLU A 98 -0.47 1.98 2.53
C GLU A 98 -0.97 3.42 2.51
N THR A 99 -0.46 4.25 3.42
CA THR A 99 -0.82 5.67 3.46
C THR A 99 -0.45 6.37 2.16
N MET A 100 0.76 6.16 1.68
CA MET A 100 1.21 6.72 0.40
C MET A 100 0.37 6.21 -0.77
N VAL A 101 0.08 4.90 -0.79
CA VAL A 101 -0.74 4.30 -1.86
C VAL A 101 -2.13 4.93 -1.87
N GLY A 102 -2.77 5.09 -0.71
CA GLY A 102 -4.08 5.71 -0.61
C GLY A 102 -4.06 7.16 -1.09
N TRP A 103 -3.05 7.91 -0.70
CA TRP A 103 -2.90 9.31 -1.13
C TRP A 103 -2.71 9.40 -2.65
N LEU A 104 -1.86 8.57 -3.22
CA LEU A 104 -1.63 8.55 -4.66
C LEU A 104 -2.89 8.14 -5.43
N TYR A 105 -3.62 7.16 -4.91
CA TYR A 105 -4.86 6.72 -5.55
C TYR A 105 -5.86 7.86 -5.70
N LEU A 106 -5.98 8.70 -4.67
CA LEU A 106 -6.93 9.83 -4.70
C LEU A 106 -6.42 11.02 -5.50
N ASN A 107 -5.12 11.28 -5.48
CA ASN A 107 -4.58 12.54 -6.01
C ASN A 107 -3.75 12.37 -7.29
N HIS A 108 -3.07 11.24 -7.44
CA HIS A 108 -2.16 11.01 -8.57
C HIS A 108 -2.22 9.55 -9.02
N PRO A 109 -3.39 9.09 -9.54
CA PRO A 109 -3.56 7.69 -9.90
C PRO A 109 -2.60 7.21 -10.99
N GLU A 110 -2.19 8.09 -11.90
CA GLU A 110 -1.23 7.73 -12.95
C GLU A 110 0.15 7.46 -12.36
N ARG A 111 0.56 8.26 -11.39
CA ARG A 111 1.82 8.04 -10.69
C ARG A 111 1.80 6.70 -9.94
N LEU A 112 0.68 6.39 -9.28
CA LEU A 112 0.51 5.11 -8.61
C LEU A 112 0.67 3.95 -9.60
N GLN A 113 0.07 4.08 -10.78
CA GLN A 113 0.18 3.05 -11.82
C GLN A 113 1.64 2.87 -12.25
N GLN A 114 2.41 3.95 -12.39
CA GLN A 114 3.82 3.86 -12.71
C GLN A 114 4.61 3.09 -11.66
N LEU A 115 4.35 3.38 -10.38
CA LEU A 115 5.03 2.71 -9.28
C LEU A 115 4.66 1.22 -9.23
N PHE A 116 3.38 0.89 -9.37
CA PHE A 116 2.94 -0.51 -9.40
C PHE A 116 3.55 -1.26 -10.59
N SER A 117 3.62 -0.63 -11.75
CA SER A 117 4.26 -1.24 -12.92
C SER A 117 5.74 -1.53 -12.68
N HIS A 118 6.43 -0.64 -11.97
CA HIS A 118 7.82 -0.87 -11.59
C HIS A 118 7.97 -2.10 -10.68
N LEU A 119 7.07 -2.26 -9.72
CA LEU A 119 7.07 -3.42 -8.84
C LEU A 119 6.82 -4.72 -9.61
N ASP A 120 5.87 -4.68 -10.55
CA ASP A 120 5.50 -5.87 -11.32
C ASP A 120 6.59 -6.29 -12.32
N ALA A 121 7.39 -5.34 -12.79
CA ALA A 121 8.48 -5.61 -13.72
C ALA A 121 9.71 -6.21 -13.04
N GLY A 122 9.84 -5.99 -11.76
CA GLY A 122 10.95 -6.50 -10.97
C GLY A 122 10.66 -7.82 -10.33
#